data_f808cd7b5496059f5a06add8baae3989
#
_entry.id   f808cd7b5496059f5a06add8baae3989
#
_cell.length_a   1.000
_cell.length_b   1.000
_cell.length_c   1.000
_cell.angle_alpha   90.00
_cell.angle_beta   90.00
_cell.angle_gamma   90.00
#
_symmetry.space_group_name_H-M   'P 1'
#
loop_
_entity.id
_entity.type
_entity.pdbx_description
1 polymer ?
#
loop_
_entity_poly.entity_id
_entity_poly.type
_entity_poly.pdbx_seq_one_letter_code
_entity_poly.pdbx_strand_id
1 'polypeptide(L)'
;LKNGETVTLADGRVIDGTSLCGAERPGASVVYCTDTVFCDAAVELAQGADLLIHESTFAHGEAEMAFQKQHSTSTMAAQTAAEAGVGQLVLTHLSPRYAPGNPVTPETLLNEAKTIFPNTLLAKDFLTLEVKPRCNSL
;
A
#
# COMPACT_ATOMS: atom_id res chain seq x y z
N LEU A 1 -20.14 15.98 -20.93
CA LEU A 1 -20.98 16.01 -19.71
C LEU A 1 -20.28 15.34 -18.50
N LYS A 2 -19.65 14.17 -18.69
CA LYS A 2 -19.02 13.42 -17.60
C LYS A 2 -17.87 14.18 -16.88
N ASN A 3 -17.24 15.13 -17.59
CA ASN A 3 -16.14 15.96 -17.07
C ASN A 3 -16.61 17.39 -16.73
N GLY A 4 -17.91 17.60 -16.51
CA GLY A 4 -18.45 18.93 -16.22
C GLY A 4 -18.53 19.86 -17.43
N GLU A 5 -18.30 19.37 -18.65
CA GLU A 5 -18.36 20.18 -19.87
C GLU A 5 -19.79 20.54 -20.23
N THR A 6 -19.99 21.78 -20.70
CA THR A 6 -21.28 22.24 -21.23
C THR A 6 -21.50 21.73 -22.66
N VAL A 7 -22.65 21.14 -22.92
CA VAL A 7 -23.00 20.59 -24.23
C VAL A 7 -24.26 21.27 -24.76
N THR A 8 -24.21 21.72 -26.02
CA THR A 8 -25.40 22.21 -26.75
C THR A 8 -25.99 21.07 -27.59
N LEU A 9 -27.24 20.74 -27.34
CA LEU A 9 -27.97 19.72 -28.08
C LEU A 9 -28.38 20.24 -29.47
N ALA A 10 -28.74 19.33 -30.38
CA ALA A 10 -29.18 19.66 -31.76
C ALA A 10 -30.46 20.54 -31.81
N ASP A 11 -31.25 20.52 -30.76
CA ASP A 11 -32.48 21.34 -30.58
C ASP A 11 -32.19 22.73 -29.95
N GLY A 12 -30.91 23.07 -29.74
CA GLY A 12 -30.47 24.35 -29.16
C GLY A 12 -30.47 24.40 -27.61
N ARG A 13 -30.89 23.36 -26.93
CA ARG A 13 -30.79 23.33 -25.44
C ARG A 13 -29.35 23.21 -24.99
N VAL A 14 -28.99 24.01 -23.99
CA VAL A 14 -27.68 23.99 -23.37
C VAL A 14 -27.79 23.22 -22.06
N ILE A 15 -26.95 22.19 -21.91
CA ILE A 15 -26.88 21.40 -20.71
C ILE A 15 -25.52 21.69 -20.05
N ASP A 16 -25.57 22.24 -18.85
CA ASP A 16 -24.38 22.44 -18.00
C ASP A 16 -23.98 21.10 -17.34
N GLY A 17 -22.85 20.54 -17.74
CA GLY A 17 -22.35 19.30 -17.21
C GLY A 17 -22.02 19.38 -15.72
N THR A 18 -21.64 20.56 -15.21
CA THR A 18 -21.34 20.72 -13.78
C THR A 18 -22.56 20.48 -12.90
N SER A 19 -23.75 20.85 -13.37
CA SER A 19 -25.01 20.64 -12.65
C SER A 19 -25.44 19.16 -12.60
N LEU A 20 -24.86 18.33 -13.46
CA LEU A 20 -25.15 16.89 -13.57
C LEU A 20 -24.07 16.02 -12.92
N CYS A 21 -22.91 16.58 -12.59
CA CYS A 21 -21.84 15.89 -11.91
C CYS A 21 -22.01 16.03 -10.40
N GLY A 22 -21.88 14.94 -9.67
CA GLY A 22 -21.70 14.99 -8.21
C GLY A 22 -20.30 15.49 -7.85
N ALA A 23 -20.04 15.69 -6.57
CA ALA A 23 -18.69 15.99 -6.07
C ALA A 23 -17.69 14.92 -6.54
N GLU A 24 -16.47 15.36 -6.83
CA GLU A 24 -15.36 14.44 -7.11
C GLU A 24 -15.20 13.44 -5.98
N ARG A 25 -15.11 12.16 -6.33
CA ARG A 25 -14.84 11.09 -5.37
C ARG A 25 -13.42 10.60 -5.62
N PRO A 26 -12.51 10.73 -4.65
CA PRO A 26 -11.18 10.15 -4.78
C PRO A 26 -11.30 8.65 -5.01
N GLY A 27 -10.52 8.12 -5.93
CA GLY A 27 -10.36 6.69 -6.12
C GLY A 27 -9.53 6.08 -4.99
N ALA A 28 -9.52 4.74 -4.91
CA ALA A 28 -8.59 4.04 -4.03
C ALA A 28 -7.16 4.16 -4.55
N SER A 29 -6.20 4.29 -3.64
CA SER A 29 -4.79 4.42 -3.93
C SER A 29 -4.02 3.18 -3.48
N VAL A 30 -3.16 2.66 -4.36
CA VAL A 30 -2.29 1.52 -4.07
C VAL A 30 -0.85 1.91 -4.40
N VAL A 31 0.05 1.68 -3.45
CA VAL A 31 1.49 1.88 -3.64
C VAL A 31 2.19 0.53 -3.55
N TYR A 32 3.14 0.28 -4.45
CA TYR A 32 3.95 -0.92 -4.48
C TYR A 32 5.43 -0.54 -4.38
N CYS A 33 6.07 -0.96 -3.29
CA CYS A 33 7.50 -0.82 -3.05
C CYS A 33 8.16 -2.19 -3.09
N THR A 34 9.02 -2.40 -4.06
CA THR A 34 9.79 -3.64 -4.24
C THR A 34 11.29 -3.32 -4.18
N ASP A 35 12.07 -4.28 -3.69
CA ASP A 35 13.53 -4.26 -3.64
C ASP A 35 14.12 -2.91 -3.20
N THR A 36 13.84 -2.53 -1.97
CA THR A 36 14.29 -1.26 -1.40
C THR A 36 14.68 -1.39 0.06
N VAL A 37 15.66 -0.61 0.48
CA VAL A 37 15.88 -0.34 1.91
C VAL A 37 14.82 0.63 2.43
N PHE A 38 14.65 0.70 3.75
CA PHE A 38 13.88 1.78 4.36
C PHE A 38 14.45 3.14 3.93
N CYS A 39 13.62 4.00 3.38
CA CYS A 39 14.01 5.34 2.94
C CYS A 39 12.82 6.31 2.92
N ASP A 40 13.13 7.60 3.08
CA ASP A 40 12.13 8.67 3.09
C ASP A 40 11.30 8.71 1.80
N ALA A 41 11.92 8.42 0.65
CA ALA A 41 11.23 8.39 -0.64
C ALA A 41 10.10 7.36 -0.69
N ALA A 42 10.26 6.19 -0.04
CA ALA A 42 9.21 5.19 0.07
C ALA A 42 8.06 5.67 0.96
N VAL A 43 8.39 6.35 2.06
CA VAL A 43 7.41 6.97 2.97
C VAL A 43 6.61 8.06 2.25
N GLU A 44 7.29 8.96 1.54
CA GLU A 44 6.65 10.04 0.78
C GLU A 44 5.74 9.49 -0.31
N LEU A 45 6.20 8.49 -1.08
CA LEU A 45 5.41 7.83 -2.12
C LEU A 45 4.13 7.21 -1.55
N ALA A 46 4.23 6.57 -0.37
CA ALA A 46 3.13 5.86 0.27
C ALA A 46 2.21 6.76 1.09
N GLN A 47 2.50 8.07 1.19
CA GLN A 47 1.78 8.99 2.05
C GLN A 47 0.26 8.93 1.86
N GLY A 48 -0.44 8.48 2.91
CA GLY A 48 -1.90 8.40 2.93
C GLY A 48 -2.53 7.35 2.00
N ALA A 49 -1.75 6.47 1.38
CA ALA A 49 -2.28 5.42 0.51
C ALA A 49 -3.26 4.49 1.24
N ASP A 50 -4.27 3.99 0.51
CA ASP A 50 -5.22 3.04 1.08
C ASP A 50 -4.59 1.67 1.28
N LEU A 51 -3.69 1.27 0.38
CA LEU A 51 -2.92 0.03 0.45
C LEU A 51 -1.46 0.28 0.10
N LEU A 52 -0.55 -0.19 0.96
CA LEU A 52 0.87 -0.32 0.67
C LEU A 52 1.21 -1.81 0.53
N ILE A 53 1.78 -2.19 -0.59
CA ILE A 53 2.42 -3.49 -0.80
C ILE A 53 3.92 -3.24 -0.75
N HIS A 54 4.61 -3.87 0.20
CA HIS A 54 6.03 -3.62 0.44
C HIS A 54 6.81 -4.92 0.54
N GLU A 55 8.01 -4.94 -0.01
CA GLU A 55 8.93 -6.04 0.19
C GLU A 55 9.29 -6.18 1.68
N SER A 56 9.55 -7.40 2.12
CA SER A 56 10.00 -7.74 3.46
C SER A 56 10.87 -8.99 3.40
N THR A 57 11.97 -8.85 2.66
CA THR A 57 12.85 -9.96 2.33
C THR A 57 13.45 -10.61 3.57
N PHE A 58 13.63 -9.82 4.65
CA PHE A 58 14.32 -10.27 5.87
C PHE A 58 13.48 -10.12 7.14
N ALA A 59 13.73 -11.00 8.12
CA ALA A 59 13.23 -10.84 9.47
C ALA A 59 13.93 -9.69 10.21
N HIS A 60 13.32 -9.15 11.25
CA HIS A 60 13.84 -8.04 12.03
C HIS A 60 15.30 -8.24 12.49
N GLY A 61 15.64 -9.44 12.98
CA GLY A 61 16.98 -9.75 13.47
C GLY A 61 18.08 -9.75 12.41
N GLU A 62 17.72 -9.66 11.12
CA GLU A 62 18.67 -9.66 9.99
C GLU A 62 18.80 -8.28 9.32
N ALA A 63 18.55 -7.19 10.06
CA ALA A 63 18.56 -5.82 9.54
C ALA A 63 19.88 -5.43 8.87
N GLU A 64 21.01 -5.87 9.40
CA GLU A 64 22.33 -5.61 8.79
C GLU A 64 22.45 -6.29 7.42
N MET A 65 22.02 -7.55 7.31
CA MET A 65 22.02 -8.27 6.04
C MET A 65 21.02 -7.63 5.04
N ALA A 66 19.86 -7.21 5.51
CA ALA A 66 18.89 -6.50 4.69
C ALA A 66 19.52 -5.26 4.05
N PHE A 67 20.19 -4.43 4.85
CA PHE A 67 20.89 -3.24 4.37
C PHE A 67 21.99 -3.58 3.35
N GLN A 68 22.85 -4.57 3.64
CA GLN A 68 23.90 -5.00 2.73
C GLN A 68 23.38 -5.51 1.37
N LYS A 69 22.20 -6.13 1.39
CA LYS A 69 21.54 -6.66 0.19
C LYS A 69 20.57 -5.69 -0.48
N GLN A 70 20.46 -4.47 0.04
CA GLN A 70 19.55 -3.42 -0.45
C GLN A 70 18.07 -3.84 -0.39
N HIS A 71 17.70 -4.50 0.72
CA HIS A 71 16.34 -4.94 1.00
C HIS A 71 15.85 -4.45 2.36
N SER A 72 14.57 -4.66 2.63
CA SER A 72 13.94 -4.31 3.89
C SER A 72 13.67 -5.53 4.78
N THR A 73 13.57 -5.28 6.08
CA THR A 73 12.99 -6.24 7.02
C THR A 73 11.48 -6.03 7.13
N SER A 74 10.79 -7.02 7.70
CA SER A 74 9.36 -6.94 8.05
C SER A 74 9.02 -5.70 8.89
N THR A 75 9.89 -5.35 9.84
CA THR A 75 9.72 -4.18 10.70
C THR A 75 9.98 -2.86 9.97
N MET A 76 10.92 -2.82 9.02
CA MET A 76 11.16 -1.66 8.17
C MET A 76 9.96 -1.38 7.26
N ALA A 77 9.37 -2.42 6.65
CA ALA A 77 8.14 -2.28 5.87
C ALA A 77 6.98 -1.75 6.71
N ALA A 78 6.84 -2.25 7.94
CA ALA A 78 5.81 -1.78 8.87
C ALA A 78 6.05 -0.34 9.35
N GLN A 79 7.31 0.07 9.52
CA GLN A 79 7.69 1.44 9.83
C GLN A 79 7.33 2.39 8.68
N THR A 80 7.65 2.03 7.43
CA THR A 80 7.22 2.78 6.24
C THR A 80 5.69 2.98 6.24
N ALA A 81 4.93 1.91 6.50
CA ALA A 81 3.47 1.96 6.55
C ALA A 81 2.94 2.89 7.66
N ALA A 82 3.55 2.85 8.84
CA ALA A 82 3.16 3.68 9.98
C ALA A 82 3.48 5.15 9.74
N GLU A 83 4.68 5.48 9.27
CA GLU A 83 5.11 6.85 8.99
C GLU A 83 4.33 7.48 7.83
N ALA A 84 4.04 6.69 6.78
CA ALA A 84 3.22 7.12 5.66
C ALA A 84 1.71 7.19 6.00
N GLY A 85 1.28 6.64 7.12
CA GLY A 85 -0.13 6.64 7.53
C GLY A 85 -1.02 5.89 6.55
N VAL A 86 -0.59 4.76 5.99
CA VAL A 86 -1.36 3.98 5.03
C VAL A 86 -2.58 3.30 5.67
N GLY A 87 -3.52 2.85 4.87
CA GLY A 87 -4.71 2.13 5.36
C GLY A 87 -4.40 0.69 5.75
N GLN A 88 -3.66 0.01 4.91
CA GLN A 88 -3.29 -1.40 5.08
C GLN A 88 -1.90 -1.65 4.50
N LEU A 89 -1.17 -2.57 5.12
CA LEU A 89 0.12 -3.07 4.63
C LEU A 89 -0.01 -4.53 4.18
N VAL A 90 0.59 -4.85 3.05
CA VAL A 90 0.79 -6.23 2.59
C VAL A 90 2.28 -6.49 2.45
N LEU A 91 2.80 -7.46 3.20
CA LEU A 91 4.17 -7.92 3.09
C LEU A 91 4.31 -8.90 1.93
N THR A 92 5.32 -8.71 1.11
CA THR A 92 5.64 -9.58 -0.03
C THR A 92 7.15 -9.80 -0.15
N HIS A 93 7.59 -10.55 -1.17
CA HIS A 93 9.00 -10.77 -1.49
C HIS A 93 9.82 -11.35 -0.33
N LEU A 94 9.30 -12.36 0.36
CA LEU A 94 9.98 -13.02 1.46
C LEU A 94 11.10 -13.92 0.97
N SER A 95 12.24 -13.93 1.69
CA SER A 95 13.34 -14.84 1.36
C SER A 95 12.92 -16.32 1.55
N PRO A 96 13.32 -17.22 0.62
CA PRO A 96 13.07 -18.65 0.75
C PRO A 96 13.62 -19.27 2.03
N ARG A 97 14.55 -18.61 2.75
CA ARG A 97 15.07 -19.05 4.04
C ARG A 97 14.01 -19.18 5.14
N TYR A 98 12.85 -18.52 4.96
CA TYR A 98 11.72 -18.59 5.89
C TYR A 98 10.65 -19.61 5.48
N ALA A 99 11.00 -20.54 4.59
CA ALA A 99 10.08 -21.59 4.16
C ALA A 99 9.52 -22.37 5.37
N PRO A 100 8.31 -22.94 5.25
CA PRO A 100 7.73 -23.75 6.31
C PRO A 100 8.68 -24.84 6.80
N GLY A 101 8.78 -24.99 8.14
CA GLY A 101 9.68 -25.95 8.79
C GLY A 101 11.00 -25.35 9.27
N ASN A 102 11.32 -24.11 8.93
CA ASN A 102 12.47 -23.38 9.47
C ASN A 102 12.11 -22.70 10.81
N PRO A 103 13.12 -22.39 11.67
CA PRO A 103 12.88 -21.75 12.96
C PRO A 103 12.19 -20.37 12.87
N VAL A 104 12.48 -19.62 11.81
CA VAL A 104 11.82 -18.35 11.44
C VAL A 104 10.96 -18.60 10.21
N THR A 105 9.70 -18.27 10.28
CA THR A 105 8.70 -18.55 9.25
C THR A 105 8.07 -17.25 8.74
N PRO A 106 7.31 -17.27 7.63
CA PRO A 106 6.56 -16.11 7.17
C PRO A 106 5.64 -15.51 8.23
N GLU A 107 5.06 -16.36 9.10
CA GLU A 107 4.22 -15.90 10.21
C GLU A 107 5.03 -15.14 11.26
N THR A 108 6.29 -15.47 11.45
CA THR A 108 7.19 -14.70 12.32
C THR A 108 7.34 -13.28 11.81
N LEU A 109 7.64 -13.11 10.50
CA LEU A 109 7.78 -11.80 9.87
C LEU A 109 6.47 -11.00 9.95
N LEU A 110 5.33 -11.64 9.73
CA LEU A 110 4.02 -11.02 9.88
C LEU A 110 3.79 -10.52 11.30
N ASN A 111 4.12 -11.31 12.30
CA ASN A 111 3.95 -10.94 13.71
C ASN A 111 4.89 -9.80 14.10
N GLU A 112 6.14 -9.79 13.64
CA GLU A 112 7.08 -8.68 13.82
C GLU A 112 6.50 -7.37 13.27
N ALA A 113 6.02 -7.39 12.02
CA ALA A 113 5.42 -6.22 11.39
C ALA A 113 4.17 -5.72 12.14
N LYS A 114 3.31 -6.62 12.60
CA LYS A 114 2.09 -6.28 13.35
C LYS A 114 2.35 -5.59 14.69
N THR A 115 3.52 -5.74 15.28
CA THR A 115 3.88 -5.00 16.50
C THR A 115 3.99 -3.50 16.25
N ILE A 116 4.29 -3.09 15.00
CA ILE A 116 4.45 -1.70 14.58
C ILE A 116 3.20 -1.22 13.83
N PHE A 117 2.70 -2.01 12.89
CA PHE A 117 1.54 -1.69 12.07
C PHE A 117 0.52 -2.85 12.09
N PRO A 118 -0.48 -2.80 12.98
CA PRO A 118 -1.39 -3.94 13.22
C PRO A 118 -2.19 -4.37 11.99
N ASN A 119 -2.58 -3.42 11.10
CA ASN A 119 -3.33 -3.75 9.88
C ASN A 119 -2.40 -4.25 8.76
N THR A 120 -1.66 -5.31 9.05
CA THR A 120 -0.72 -5.96 8.14
C THR A 120 -1.20 -7.34 7.74
N LEU A 121 -1.07 -7.66 6.46
CA LEU A 121 -1.29 -8.98 5.88
C LEU A 121 0.00 -9.51 5.27
N LEU A 122 0.05 -10.82 5.13
CA LEU A 122 1.09 -11.52 4.36
C LEU A 122 0.55 -11.88 2.99
N ALA A 123 1.26 -11.52 1.92
CA ALA A 123 0.93 -11.93 0.57
C ALA A 123 1.02 -13.45 0.42
N LYS A 124 0.10 -14.00 -0.37
CA LYS A 124 0.10 -15.39 -0.83
C LYS A 124 -0.25 -15.40 -2.30
N ASP A 125 0.22 -16.40 -3.03
CA ASP A 125 -0.14 -16.58 -4.42
C ASP A 125 -1.67 -16.57 -4.58
N PHE A 126 -2.15 -15.82 -5.55
CA PHE A 126 -3.57 -15.63 -5.85
C PHE A 126 -4.39 -14.90 -4.75
N LEU A 127 -3.73 -14.25 -3.77
CA LEU A 127 -4.45 -13.38 -2.84
C LEU A 127 -5.15 -12.25 -3.60
N THR A 128 -6.44 -12.13 -3.37
CA THR A 128 -7.25 -11.02 -3.91
C THR A 128 -7.68 -10.13 -2.76
N LEU A 129 -7.48 -8.82 -2.91
CA LEU A 129 -7.90 -7.81 -1.95
C LEU A 129 -8.78 -6.77 -2.65
N GLU A 130 -9.87 -6.41 -2.01
CA GLU A 130 -10.68 -5.26 -2.42
C GLU A 130 -10.16 -4.02 -1.69
N VAL A 131 -9.62 -3.06 -2.45
CA VAL A 131 -9.13 -1.80 -1.89
C VAL A 131 -10.24 -0.75 -1.99
N LYS A 132 -10.65 -0.21 -0.85
CA LYS A 132 -11.65 0.87 -0.77
C LYS A 132 -10.98 2.16 -0.36
N PRO A 133 -11.38 3.30 -0.98
CA PRO A 133 -10.91 4.61 -0.55
C PRO A 133 -11.23 4.81 0.93
N ARG A 134 -10.27 5.27 1.70
CA ARG A 134 -10.54 5.74 3.05
C ARG A 134 -11.31 7.05 2.95
N CYS A 135 -12.49 7.12 3.57
CA CYS A 135 -13.14 8.42 3.77
C CYS A 135 -12.23 9.23 4.70
N ASN A 136 -11.46 10.15 4.12
CA ASN A 136 -10.89 11.23 4.92
C ASN A 136 -12.09 12.10 5.32
N SER A 137 -12.58 11.92 6.55
CA SER A 137 -13.50 12.88 7.16
C SER A 137 -12.73 14.20 7.26
N LEU A 138 -13.09 15.15 6.40
CA LEU A 138 -12.70 16.54 6.51
C LEU A 138 -13.28 17.14 7.79
#